data_f32a604d73e655a9b5c9da3598758e80
#
_entry.id   f32a604d73e655a9b5c9da3598758e80
#
_cell.length_a   1.000
_cell.length_b   1.000
_cell.length_c   1.000
_cell.angle_alpha   90.00
_cell.angle_beta   90.00
_cell.angle_gamma   90.00
#
_symmetry.space_group_name_H-M   'P 1'
#
loop_
_entity.id
_entity.type
_entity.pdbx_description
1 polymer ?
#
loop_
_entity_poly.entity_id
_entity_poly.type
_entity_poly.pdbx_seq_one_letter_code
_entity_poly.pdbx_strand_id
1 'polypeptide(L)'
;MEKAESGQFSILSFLLQESQTTVKAVMEETGFSKATLTKYITLLNDKALDSDLELTIHLEDENLRLSIGAATKGRDIRSLFLENAIKYQILVYLLYHQQFLAHQLAQELMISEATLGRHLSSLNQILSEFDLSIQNGR
;
A
#
# COMPACT_ATOMS: atom_id res chain seq x y z
N MET A 1 -10.92 0.34 8.32
CA MET A 1 -10.04 1.37 7.73
C MET A 1 -10.90 2.58 7.36
N GLU A 2 -10.52 3.75 7.80
CA GLU A 2 -11.23 4.96 7.43
C GLU A 2 -11.08 5.23 5.92
N LYS A 3 -12.05 5.93 5.35
CA LYS A 3 -12.08 6.17 3.90
C LYS A 3 -10.82 6.87 3.40
N ALA A 4 -10.37 7.92 4.09
CA ALA A 4 -9.17 8.66 3.69
C ALA A 4 -7.91 7.78 3.81
N GLU A 5 -7.83 6.98 4.86
CA GLU A 5 -6.71 6.06 5.09
C GLU A 5 -6.70 4.94 4.04
N SER A 6 -7.88 4.41 3.71
CA SER A 6 -8.02 3.42 2.65
C SER A 6 -7.57 3.98 1.29
N GLY A 7 -7.94 5.23 1.00
CA GLY A 7 -7.53 5.89 -0.23
C GLY A 7 -6.03 6.07 -0.31
N GLN A 8 -5.41 6.52 0.79
CA GLN A 8 -3.95 6.66 0.87
C GLN A 8 -3.25 5.33 0.67
N PHE A 9 -3.77 4.29 1.32
CA PHE A 9 -3.23 2.93 1.21
C PHE A 9 -3.28 2.44 -0.24
N SER A 10 -4.39 2.67 -0.94
CA SER A 10 -4.56 2.26 -2.34
C SER A 10 -3.56 2.96 -3.26
N ILE A 11 -3.37 4.26 -3.07
CA ILE A 11 -2.42 5.03 -3.88
C ILE A 11 -0.99 4.55 -3.64
N LEU A 12 -0.62 4.39 -2.38
CA LEU A 12 0.73 3.94 -2.04
C LEU A 12 0.99 2.53 -2.55
N SER A 13 0.00 1.64 -2.46
CA SER A 13 0.11 0.28 -2.98
C SER A 13 0.38 0.26 -4.48
N PHE A 14 -0.34 1.10 -5.23
CA PHE A 14 -0.12 1.21 -6.67
C PHE A 14 1.30 1.69 -6.97
N LEU A 15 1.76 2.72 -6.26
CA LEU A 15 3.08 3.31 -6.50
C LEU A 15 4.22 2.42 -6.04
N LEU A 16 3.99 1.53 -5.08
CA LEU A 16 4.98 0.52 -4.71
C LEU A 16 5.20 -0.49 -5.83
N GLN A 17 4.19 -0.75 -6.65
CA GLN A 17 4.30 -1.63 -7.81
C GLN A 17 4.86 -0.89 -9.03
N GLU A 18 4.43 0.35 -9.23
CA GLU A 18 4.87 1.18 -10.34
C GLU A 18 5.33 2.53 -9.79
N SER A 19 6.63 2.65 -9.49
CA SER A 19 7.19 3.83 -8.85
C SER A 19 7.12 5.09 -9.69
N GLN A 20 6.95 4.95 -11.00
CA GLN A 20 6.74 6.06 -11.93
C GLN A 20 5.51 5.78 -12.76
N THR A 21 4.55 6.71 -12.77
CA THR A 21 3.30 6.55 -13.49
C THR A 21 2.70 7.93 -13.76
N THR A 22 1.48 7.95 -14.29
CA THR A 22 0.77 9.20 -14.58
C THR A 22 -0.41 9.36 -13.62
N VAL A 23 -0.82 10.61 -13.42
CA VAL A 23 -2.03 10.92 -12.65
C VAL A 23 -3.23 10.17 -13.26
N LYS A 24 -3.32 10.16 -14.60
CA LYS A 24 -4.41 9.48 -15.28
C LYS A 24 -4.46 7.98 -14.97
N ALA A 25 -3.29 7.31 -14.96
CA ALA A 25 -3.23 5.88 -14.66
C ALA A 25 -3.73 5.58 -13.24
N VAL A 26 -3.30 6.39 -12.26
CA VAL A 26 -3.74 6.20 -10.88
C VAL A 26 -5.23 6.51 -10.72
N MET A 27 -5.73 7.53 -11.40
CA MET A 27 -7.16 7.84 -11.39
C MET A 27 -7.99 6.69 -11.95
N GLU A 28 -7.53 6.08 -13.03
CA GLU A 28 -8.22 4.94 -13.64
C GLU A 28 -8.22 3.72 -12.71
N GLU A 29 -7.10 3.45 -12.03
CA GLU A 29 -7.00 2.32 -11.13
C GLU A 29 -7.80 2.52 -9.85
N THR A 30 -7.80 3.73 -9.28
CA THR A 30 -8.43 3.99 -7.99
C THR A 30 -9.87 4.48 -8.08
N GLY A 31 -10.25 5.03 -9.23
CA GLY A 31 -11.55 5.68 -9.39
C GLY A 31 -11.62 7.05 -8.74
N PHE A 32 -10.53 7.57 -8.21
CA PHE A 32 -10.51 8.88 -7.57
C PHE A 32 -10.46 10.01 -8.59
N SER A 33 -11.09 11.15 -8.24
CA SER A 33 -10.92 12.37 -9.02
C SER A 33 -9.50 12.92 -8.80
N LYS A 34 -9.07 13.82 -9.67
CA LYS A 34 -7.76 14.47 -9.52
C LYS A 34 -7.67 15.22 -8.19
N ALA A 35 -8.73 15.89 -7.78
CA ALA A 35 -8.77 16.63 -6.51
C ALA A 35 -8.58 15.68 -5.32
N THR A 36 -9.30 14.55 -5.32
CA THR A 36 -9.19 13.56 -4.26
C THR A 36 -7.80 12.93 -4.24
N LEU A 37 -7.27 12.59 -5.41
CA LEU A 37 -5.93 12.02 -5.53
C LEU A 37 -4.88 12.97 -4.96
N THR A 38 -4.93 14.24 -5.34
CA THR A 38 -4.00 15.26 -4.87
C THR A 38 -4.09 15.42 -3.35
N LYS A 39 -5.30 15.42 -2.80
CA LYS A 39 -5.53 15.49 -1.35
C LYS A 39 -4.87 14.33 -0.63
N TYR A 40 -5.07 13.11 -1.12
CA TYR A 40 -4.51 11.93 -0.47
C TYR A 40 -2.99 11.86 -0.59
N ILE A 41 -2.43 12.33 -1.70
CA ILE A 41 -0.98 12.41 -1.87
C ILE A 41 -0.39 13.39 -0.85
N THR A 42 -1.03 14.54 -0.66
CA THR A 42 -0.59 15.52 0.34
C THR A 42 -0.63 14.91 1.74
N LEU A 43 -1.71 14.21 2.07
CA LEU A 43 -1.85 13.55 3.38
C LEU A 43 -0.77 12.49 3.60
N LEU A 44 -0.45 11.70 2.58
CA LEU A 44 0.61 10.70 2.66
C LEU A 44 1.98 11.35 2.89
N ASN A 45 2.29 12.38 2.14
CA ASN A 45 3.56 13.08 2.29
C ASN A 45 3.68 13.72 3.66
N ASP A 46 2.60 14.30 4.18
CA ASP A 46 2.58 14.90 5.52
C ASP A 46 2.77 13.83 6.60
N LYS A 47 2.12 12.68 6.46
CA LYS A 47 2.31 11.57 7.40
C LYS A 47 3.76 11.09 7.42
N ALA A 48 4.37 10.93 6.26
CA ALA A 48 5.75 10.50 6.15
C ALA A 48 6.68 11.51 6.79
N LEU A 49 6.46 12.80 6.54
CA LEU A 49 7.25 13.87 7.12
C LEU A 49 7.14 13.89 8.64
N ASP A 50 5.92 13.79 9.16
CA ASP A 50 5.66 13.78 10.61
C ASP A 50 6.29 12.56 11.30
N SER A 51 6.49 11.48 10.56
CA SER A 51 7.09 10.24 11.08
C SER A 51 8.59 10.14 10.77
N ASP A 52 9.19 11.20 10.26
CA ASP A 52 10.60 11.26 9.86
C ASP A 52 10.98 10.15 8.86
N LEU A 53 10.07 9.81 7.97
CA LEU A 53 10.33 8.83 6.92
C LEU A 53 10.77 9.49 5.63
N GLU A 54 11.79 8.92 5.00
CA GLU A 54 12.23 9.36 3.68
C GLU A 54 11.35 8.69 2.62
N LEU A 55 10.12 9.14 2.53
CA LEU A 55 9.15 8.69 1.55
C LEU A 55 8.40 9.90 1.03
N THR A 56 8.44 10.10 -0.28
CA THR A 56 7.77 11.26 -0.91
C THR A 56 7.14 10.83 -2.22
N ILE A 57 5.91 11.27 -2.45
CA ILE A 57 5.26 11.14 -3.74
C ILE A 57 5.38 12.49 -4.43
N HIS A 58 6.09 12.50 -5.55
CA HIS A 58 6.30 13.70 -6.36
C HIS A 58 5.23 13.79 -7.44
N LEU A 59 4.54 14.92 -7.49
CA LEU A 59 3.54 15.21 -8.52
C LEU A 59 4.07 16.37 -9.36
N GLU A 60 4.42 16.09 -10.59
CA GLU A 60 4.94 17.10 -11.53
C GLU A 60 4.35 16.87 -12.92
N ASP A 61 3.70 17.88 -13.49
CA ASP A 61 3.20 17.86 -14.86
C ASP A 61 2.40 16.60 -15.21
N GLU A 62 1.43 16.23 -14.36
CA GLU A 62 0.58 15.05 -14.55
C GLU A 62 1.34 13.72 -14.41
N ASN A 63 2.56 13.74 -13.89
CA ASN A 63 3.35 12.53 -13.60
C ASN A 63 3.51 12.35 -12.10
N LEU A 64 3.53 11.09 -11.69
CA LEU A 64 3.73 10.70 -10.28
C LEU A 64 4.97 9.83 -10.17
N ARG A 65 5.76 10.09 -9.13
CA ARG A 65 6.95 9.31 -8.83
C ARG A 65 7.07 9.10 -7.33
N LEU A 66 7.24 7.85 -6.93
CA LEU A 66 7.49 7.51 -5.53
C LEU A 66 9.00 7.46 -5.29
N SER A 67 9.43 8.19 -4.28
CA SER A 67 10.82 8.19 -3.84
C SER A 67 10.90 7.68 -2.41
N ILE A 68 11.71 6.65 -2.18
CA ILE A 68 11.91 6.07 -0.85
C ILE A 68 13.40 6.07 -0.57
N GLY A 69 13.79 6.63 0.58
CA GLY A 69 15.18 6.65 1.00
C GLY A 69 15.72 5.25 1.29
N ALA A 70 17.04 5.06 1.09
CA ALA A 70 17.67 3.75 1.25
C ALA A 70 17.56 3.19 2.67
N ALA A 71 17.44 4.06 3.67
CA ALA A 71 17.32 3.63 5.07
C ALA A 71 15.89 3.31 5.47
N THR A 72 14.90 3.68 4.65
CA THR A 72 13.48 3.43 4.95
C THR A 72 13.14 1.99 4.60
N LYS A 73 12.57 1.27 5.54
CA LYS A 73 12.22 -0.15 5.39
C LYS A 73 10.71 -0.35 5.42
N GLY A 74 10.27 -1.55 5.02
CA GLY A 74 8.85 -1.88 5.02
C GLY A 74 8.16 -1.64 6.35
N ARG A 75 8.83 -1.94 7.48
CA ARG A 75 8.29 -1.71 8.81
C ARG A 75 8.05 -0.23 9.11
N ASP A 76 8.90 0.65 8.57
CA ASP A 76 8.74 2.09 8.75
C ASP A 76 7.53 2.60 7.99
N ILE A 77 7.32 2.09 6.78
CA ILE A 77 6.16 2.42 5.97
C ILE A 77 4.88 1.92 6.65
N ARG A 78 4.92 0.72 7.26
CA ARG A 78 3.78 0.16 7.99
C ARG A 78 3.30 1.07 9.10
N SER A 79 4.22 1.76 9.77
CA SER A 79 3.87 2.63 10.88
C SER A 79 2.98 3.79 10.47
N LEU A 80 2.90 4.11 9.18
CA LEU A 80 2.00 5.14 8.68
C LEU A 80 0.52 4.72 8.80
N PHE A 81 0.25 3.41 8.90
CA PHE A 81 -1.10 2.87 8.92
C PHE A 81 -1.27 1.94 10.12
N LEU A 82 -1.16 2.51 11.33
CA LEU A 82 -1.12 1.72 12.57
C LEU A 82 -2.30 0.77 12.74
N GLU A 83 -3.50 1.22 12.45
CA GLU A 83 -4.71 0.40 12.61
C GLU A 83 -4.80 -0.74 11.61
N ASN A 84 -4.08 -0.63 10.50
CA ASN A 84 -4.08 -1.64 9.44
C ASN A 84 -2.67 -2.18 9.18
N ALA A 85 -1.81 -2.10 10.18
CA ALA A 85 -0.39 -2.44 10.04
C ALA A 85 -0.19 -3.86 9.52
N ILE A 86 -0.95 -4.83 10.03
CA ILE A 86 -0.80 -6.23 9.62
C ILE A 86 -1.17 -6.41 8.15
N LYS A 87 -2.29 -5.82 7.71
CA LYS A 87 -2.69 -5.88 6.30
C LYS A 87 -1.63 -5.29 5.39
N TYR A 88 -1.05 -4.18 5.82
CA TYR A 88 0.00 -3.52 5.06
C TYR A 88 1.27 -4.37 5.03
N GLN A 89 1.61 -5.02 6.13
CA GLN A 89 2.75 -5.94 6.19
C GLN A 89 2.59 -7.08 5.17
N ILE A 90 1.40 -7.63 5.09
CA ILE A 90 1.08 -8.69 4.13
C ILE A 90 1.28 -8.17 2.70
N LEU A 91 0.75 -6.99 2.39
CA LEU A 91 0.87 -6.42 1.06
C LEU A 91 2.33 -6.18 0.68
N VAL A 92 3.11 -5.58 1.58
CA VAL A 92 4.53 -5.30 1.33
C VAL A 92 5.29 -6.62 1.11
N TYR A 93 5.02 -7.63 1.93
CA TYR A 93 5.63 -8.94 1.75
C TYR A 93 5.34 -9.50 0.35
N LEU A 94 4.09 -9.43 -0.10
CA LEU A 94 3.68 -9.95 -1.39
C LEU A 94 4.30 -9.19 -2.57
N LEU A 95 4.58 -7.90 -2.39
CA LEU A 95 5.24 -7.10 -3.42
C LEU A 95 6.70 -7.49 -3.62
N TYR A 96 7.36 -7.96 -2.56
CA TYR A 96 8.75 -8.39 -2.62
C TYR A 96 8.90 -9.89 -2.89
N HIS A 97 7.81 -10.65 -2.83
CA HIS A 97 7.82 -12.10 -3.01
C HIS A 97 6.72 -12.47 -4.00
N GLN A 98 7.09 -13.06 -5.13
CA GLN A 98 6.11 -13.44 -6.15
C GLN A 98 5.17 -14.54 -5.65
N GLN A 99 5.67 -15.39 -4.77
CA GLN A 99 4.88 -16.45 -4.16
C GLN A 99 5.11 -16.48 -2.66
N PHE A 100 4.13 -16.98 -1.93
CA PHE A 100 4.25 -17.13 -0.49
C PHE A 100 3.52 -18.39 -0.03
N LEU A 101 3.95 -18.90 1.11
CA LEU A 101 3.24 -19.96 1.82
C LEU A 101 2.54 -19.35 3.03
N ALA A 102 1.23 -19.57 3.13
CA ALA A 102 0.43 -18.98 4.21
C ALA A 102 1.01 -19.31 5.59
N HIS A 103 1.47 -20.55 5.77
CA HIS A 103 2.06 -20.99 7.04
C HIS A 103 3.29 -20.15 7.41
N GLN A 104 4.20 -19.94 6.46
CA GLN A 104 5.42 -19.19 6.71
C GLN A 104 5.13 -17.72 6.97
N LEU A 105 4.24 -17.12 6.19
CA LEU A 105 3.89 -15.72 6.37
C LEU A 105 3.21 -15.50 7.73
N ALA A 106 2.31 -16.38 8.12
CA ALA A 106 1.66 -16.30 9.42
C ALA A 106 2.68 -16.36 10.56
N GLN A 107 3.67 -17.25 10.45
CA GLN A 107 4.74 -17.35 11.44
C GLN A 107 5.57 -16.06 11.52
N GLU A 108 5.95 -15.49 10.40
CA GLU A 108 6.72 -14.25 10.37
C GLU A 108 5.96 -13.09 11.00
N LEU A 109 4.65 -13.03 10.81
CA LEU A 109 3.80 -11.97 11.36
C LEU A 109 3.35 -12.27 12.78
N MET A 110 3.65 -13.48 13.30
CA MET A 110 3.26 -13.92 14.64
C MET A 110 1.74 -13.93 14.82
N ILE A 111 1.02 -14.39 13.79
CA ILE A 111 -0.44 -14.54 13.80
C ILE A 111 -0.82 -15.95 13.37
N SER A 112 -2.06 -16.35 13.65
CA SER A 112 -2.56 -17.63 13.19
C SER A 112 -2.86 -17.62 11.68
N GLU A 113 -2.89 -18.79 11.05
CA GLU A 113 -3.28 -18.89 9.64
C GLU A 113 -4.72 -18.43 9.42
N ALA A 114 -5.61 -18.65 10.39
CA ALA A 114 -6.97 -18.16 10.31
C ALA A 114 -7.04 -16.64 10.30
N THR A 115 -6.24 -15.99 11.15
CA THR A 115 -6.14 -14.53 11.17
C THR A 115 -5.54 -14.01 9.86
N LEU A 116 -4.50 -14.66 9.36
CA LEU A 116 -3.92 -14.31 8.06
C LEU A 116 -4.97 -14.42 6.95
N GLY A 117 -5.75 -15.50 6.94
CA GLY A 117 -6.81 -15.69 5.94
C GLY A 117 -7.82 -14.57 5.95
N ARG A 118 -8.21 -14.10 7.13
CA ARG A 118 -9.15 -12.95 7.23
C ARG A 118 -8.53 -11.68 6.67
N HIS A 119 -7.26 -11.42 6.94
CA HIS A 119 -6.56 -10.25 6.39
C HIS A 119 -6.43 -10.34 4.88
N LEU A 120 -6.10 -11.53 4.35
CA LEU A 120 -6.01 -11.74 2.90
C LEU A 120 -7.35 -11.52 2.22
N SER A 121 -8.44 -12.01 2.81
CA SER A 121 -9.78 -11.79 2.26
C SER A 121 -10.12 -10.31 2.25
N SER A 122 -9.80 -9.60 3.32
CA SER A 122 -10.05 -8.16 3.41
C SER A 122 -9.24 -7.38 2.37
N LEU A 123 -7.96 -7.75 2.17
CA LEU A 123 -7.12 -7.13 1.15
C LEU A 123 -7.63 -7.42 -0.26
N ASN A 124 -8.06 -8.66 -0.53
CA ASN A 124 -8.62 -9.02 -1.82
C ASN A 124 -9.89 -8.22 -2.12
N GLN A 125 -10.70 -7.95 -1.10
CA GLN A 125 -11.89 -7.13 -1.28
C GLN A 125 -11.51 -5.71 -1.68
N ILE A 126 -10.47 -5.14 -1.07
CA ILE A 126 -9.97 -3.81 -1.42
C ILE A 126 -9.38 -3.83 -2.84
N LEU A 127 -8.53 -4.83 -3.13
CA LEU A 127 -7.84 -4.92 -4.41
C LEU A 127 -8.76 -5.26 -5.57
N SER A 128 -9.85 -5.99 -5.32
CA SER A 128 -10.80 -6.34 -6.37
C SER A 128 -11.47 -5.11 -6.99
N GLU A 129 -11.58 -4.02 -6.24
CA GLU A 129 -12.09 -2.75 -6.76
C GLU A 129 -11.17 -2.15 -7.82
N PHE A 130 -9.93 -2.65 -7.91
CA PHE A 130 -8.92 -2.17 -8.86
C PHE A 130 -8.46 -3.28 -9.81
N ASP A 131 -9.26 -4.33 -9.97
CA ASP A 131 -8.91 -5.49 -10.83
C ASP A 131 -7.61 -6.18 -10.41
N LEU A 132 -7.29 -6.15 -9.13
CA LEU A 132 -6.12 -6.83 -8.57
C LEU A 132 -6.57 -7.97 -7.68
N SER A 133 -5.71 -8.97 -7.49
CA SER A 133 -6.01 -10.05 -6.57
C SER A 133 -4.73 -10.63 -5.98
N ILE A 134 -4.87 -11.20 -4.79
CA ILE A 134 -3.80 -11.90 -4.09
C ILE A 134 -4.09 -13.39 -4.17
N GLN A 135 -3.15 -14.15 -4.71
CA GLN A 135 -3.27 -15.60 -4.79
C GLN A 135 -2.32 -16.26 -3.81
N ASN A 136 -2.83 -17.24 -3.08
CA ASN A 136 -2.01 -18.02 -2.17
C ASN A 136 -1.10 -18.94 -2.97
N GLY A 137 0.21 -18.82 -2.80
CA GLY A 137 1.21 -19.59 -3.50
C GLY A 137 1.47 -20.96 -2.83
N ARG A 138 0.52 -21.82 -2.88
CA ARG A 138 0.67 -23.16 -2.34
C ARG A 138 1.35 -24.10 -3.32
#